data_ce4dbb9ca43ba2bb50dac61288453a82
#
_entry.id   ce4dbb9ca43ba2bb50dac61288453a82
#
_cell.length_a   1.000
_cell.length_b   1.000
_cell.length_c   1.000
_cell.angle_alpha   90.00
_cell.angle_beta   90.00
_cell.angle_gamma   90.00
#
_symmetry.space_group_name_H-M   'P 1'
#
loop_
_entity.id
_entity.type
_entity.pdbx_description
1 polymer ?
#
loop_
_entity_poly.entity_id
_entity_poly.type
_entity_poly.pdbx_seq_one_letter_code
_entity_poly.pdbx_strand_id
1 'polypeptide(L)'
;MRASHRAKLGPCVAARRRARPSNRRHGAAARRMRVECALARRHAARACEPIPSFATNAAPCARRVRVRRAYRTEGRVMNEPLDDGPRPVVGICADRKTVGLHVAHVAGEKYVNAVVDGAHALAIVLPALGERQPADELLALVDGLLLTGSYSNVEPARYGGPTSAPGTLHDAARDATALPLVRAAIDAGVPVLAICRGMQELNVAYGGTLHQQVHALSGHADHREDLSAPVDVQYGPAHPVRLVPGGLLRRLAGAETVEVNSLHAQGIERLGDGLTVEAHAPDGLVEAIGVRGARAFALGVQWHPEWRFDGNALSRQILAAFGAACRARRRATAGRAPRA
;
A
#
# COMPACT_ATOMS: atom_id res chain seq x y z
N MET A 1 53.41 42.88 -9.99
CA MET A 1 52.78 44.08 -10.61
C MET A 1 51.29 43.95 -10.34
N ARG A 2 50.76 44.48 -9.31
CA ARG A 2 50.18 45.81 -8.96
C ARG A 2 49.26 46.37 -10.05
N ALA A 3 47.92 46.39 -9.70
CA ALA A 3 46.99 47.52 -9.69
C ALA A 3 45.56 46.94 -9.55
N SER A 4 44.90 47.00 -8.51
CA SER A 4 44.07 47.92 -7.72
C SER A 4 43.37 49.01 -8.52
N HIS A 5 42.01 48.93 -8.54
CA HIS A 5 41.21 50.17 -8.54
C HIS A 5 39.91 49.96 -7.74
N ARG A 6 39.79 50.85 -6.77
CA ARG A 6 38.69 51.12 -5.83
C ARG A 6 37.72 52.15 -6.44
N ALA A 7 36.54 52.15 -5.84
CA ALA A 7 35.61 53.24 -5.55
C ALA A 7 34.57 53.53 -6.67
N LYS A 8 33.30 53.84 -6.37
CA LYS A 8 32.79 54.83 -5.40
C LYS A 8 31.31 54.57 -5.09
N LEU A 9 30.99 54.77 -3.83
CA LEU A 9 29.62 54.96 -3.31
C LEU A 9 29.12 56.38 -3.68
N GLY A 10 27.81 56.52 -3.90
CA GLY A 10 27.11 57.78 -3.95
C GLY A 10 25.63 57.62 -3.57
N PRO A 11 25.00 58.57 -2.83
CA PRO A 11 23.91 58.30 -1.92
C PRO A 11 22.50 58.71 -2.42
N CYS A 12 21.55 58.04 -1.81
CA CYS A 12 20.24 58.44 -1.32
C CYS A 12 19.59 59.76 -1.82
N VAL A 13 18.39 59.70 -2.39
CA VAL A 13 17.35 60.73 -2.20
C VAL A 13 15.98 60.08 -1.99
N ALA A 14 15.40 60.37 -0.84
CA ALA A 14 14.03 60.01 -0.45
C ALA A 14 13.03 61.00 -1.08
N ALA A 15 11.93 60.46 -1.60
CA ALA A 15 10.72 61.24 -1.92
C ALA A 15 9.52 60.61 -1.24
N ARG A 16 9.09 61.25 -0.15
CA ARG A 16 7.79 61.01 0.51
C ARG A 16 6.67 61.59 -0.37
N ARG A 17 5.69 60.80 -0.72
CA ARG A 17 4.34 61.31 -1.04
C ARG A 17 3.31 60.56 -0.22
N ARG A 18 2.57 61.32 0.60
CA ARG A 18 1.39 60.96 1.38
C ARG A 18 0.20 60.80 0.42
N ALA A 19 -0.56 59.73 0.52
CA ALA A 19 -1.94 59.65 0.07
C ALA A 19 -2.82 59.09 1.17
N ARG A 20 -3.92 59.80 1.44
CA ARG A 20 -4.92 59.55 2.48
C ARG A 20 -5.79 58.31 2.12
N PRO A 21 -6.32 57.55 3.12
CA PRO A 21 -7.20 56.43 2.87
C PRO A 21 -8.66 56.86 2.66
N SER A 22 -9.31 56.36 1.63
CA SER A 22 -10.74 56.42 1.42
C SER A 22 -11.40 55.26 2.17
N ASN A 23 -12.23 55.64 3.13
CA ASN A 23 -13.00 54.79 4.02
C ASN A 23 -14.37 54.46 3.37
N ARG A 24 -14.49 53.31 2.69
CA ARG A 24 -15.80 52.67 2.33
C ARG A 24 -15.59 51.22 1.88
N ARG A 25 -15.64 50.28 2.82
CA ARG A 25 -16.04 48.87 2.63
C ARG A 25 -15.87 48.06 3.93
N HIS A 26 -16.63 48.42 4.98
CA HIS A 26 -16.66 47.61 6.22
C HIS A 26 -18.09 47.24 6.67
N GLY A 27 -19.09 47.29 5.78
CA GLY A 27 -20.47 46.98 6.13
C GLY A 27 -20.94 45.54 5.88
N ALA A 28 -20.27 44.76 5.02
CA ALA A 28 -20.76 43.45 4.57
C ALA A 28 -20.20 42.26 5.34
N ALA A 29 -18.99 42.34 5.85
CA ALA A 29 -18.34 41.24 6.58
C ALA A 29 -18.89 41.05 8.01
N ALA A 30 -19.32 42.14 8.68
CA ALA A 30 -19.85 42.09 10.03
C ALA A 30 -21.25 41.44 10.13
N ARG A 31 -22.03 41.42 9.05
CA ARG A 31 -23.33 40.74 9.02
C ARG A 31 -23.27 39.25 8.79
N ARG A 32 -22.27 38.72 8.05
CA ARG A 32 -22.09 37.28 7.85
C ARG A 32 -21.62 36.56 9.12
N MET A 33 -20.70 37.16 9.89
CA MET A 33 -20.20 36.56 11.13
C MET A 33 -21.24 36.46 12.27
N ARG A 34 -22.32 37.29 12.25
CA ARG A 34 -23.37 37.22 13.27
C ARG A 34 -24.42 36.14 13.00
N VAL A 35 -24.60 35.70 11.76
CA VAL A 35 -25.53 34.64 11.40
C VAL A 35 -24.91 33.25 11.67
N GLU A 36 -23.63 33.06 11.44
CA GLU A 36 -22.95 31.80 11.73
C GLU A 36 -22.78 31.52 13.23
N CYS A 37 -22.62 32.57 14.05
CA CYS A 37 -22.53 32.44 15.51
C CYS A 37 -23.92 32.12 16.17
N ALA A 38 -25.03 32.42 15.49
CA ALA A 38 -26.40 32.12 16.00
C ALA A 38 -26.82 30.68 15.68
N LEU A 39 -26.30 30.07 14.59
CA LEU A 39 -26.55 28.66 14.28
C LEU A 39 -25.73 27.71 15.16
N ALA A 40 -24.50 28.09 15.52
CA ALA A 40 -23.65 27.27 16.38
C ALA A 40 -24.15 27.15 17.83
N ARG A 41 -24.92 28.15 18.32
CA ARG A 41 -25.50 28.13 19.68
C ARG A 41 -26.79 27.28 19.82
N ARG A 42 -27.42 26.87 18.73
CA ARG A 42 -28.62 26.01 18.76
C ARG A 42 -28.32 24.52 18.72
N HIS A 43 -27.06 24.09 18.42
CA HIS A 43 -26.65 22.68 18.43
C HIS A 43 -25.93 22.25 19.70
N ALA A 44 -25.56 23.18 20.60
CA ALA A 44 -24.88 22.88 21.87
C ALA A 44 -25.81 22.60 23.06
N ALA A 45 -27.15 22.70 22.90
CA ALA A 45 -28.11 22.56 23.98
C ALA A 45 -28.86 21.21 24.04
N ARG A 46 -28.37 20.16 23.33
CA ARG A 46 -29.03 18.85 23.35
C ARG A 46 -28.04 17.69 23.60
N ALA A 47 -27.09 17.83 24.48
CA ALA A 47 -26.23 16.73 24.89
C ALA A 47 -25.77 16.85 26.34
N CYS A 48 -26.69 16.72 27.28
CA CYS A 48 -26.43 16.40 28.68
C CYS A 48 -27.65 15.69 29.27
N GLU A 49 -27.80 14.40 28.95
CA GLU A 49 -28.59 13.51 29.79
C GLU A 49 -27.63 12.60 30.57
N PRO A 50 -27.86 12.38 31.88
CA PRO A 50 -26.95 11.61 32.70
C PRO A 50 -27.06 10.10 32.40
N ILE A 51 -25.92 9.44 32.26
CA ILE A 51 -25.79 7.98 32.07
C ILE A 51 -26.23 7.30 33.37
N PRO A 52 -27.20 6.36 33.35
CA PRO A 52 -27.53 5.58 34.54
C PRO A 52 -26.43 4.61 34.90
N SER A 53 -26.02 4.58 36.17
CA SER A 53 -25.08 3.66 36.78
C SER A 53 -25.59 2.22 36.66
N PHE A 54 -24.83 1.36 35.95
CA PHE A 54 -25.06 -0.08 36.00
C PHE A 54 -24.34 -0.71 37.18
N ALA A 55 -25.12 -1.25 38.12
CA ALA A 55 -24.66 -2.09 39.18
C ALA A 55 -24.11 -3.41 38.60
N THR A 56 -22.94 -3.80 39.10
CA THR A 56 -22.27 -5.07 38.83
C THR A 56 -23.06 -6.24 39.41
N ASN A 57 -23.54 -7.13 38.54
CA ASN A 57 -23.82 -8.52 38.88
C ASN A 57 -23.13 -9.42 37.86
N ALA A 58 -22.00 -9.98 38.27
CA ALA A 58 -21.27 -10.95 37.50
C ALA A 58 -21.89 -12.34 37.66
N ALA A 59 -22.40 -12.91 36.56
CA ALA A 59 -22.63 -14.35 36.45
C ALA A 59 -21.93 -14.83 35.16
N PRO A 60 -21.20 -15.96 35.16
CA PRO A 60 -20.45 -16.43 34.03
C PRO A 60 -21.38 -17.13 33.03
N CYS A 61 -21.68 -16.49 31.89
CA CYS A 61 -22.40 -17.13 30.79
C CYS A 61 -21.43 -17.54 29.70
N ALA A 62 -20.87 -18.73 29.80
CA ALA A 62 -20.15 -19.42 28.73
C ALA A 62 -21.17 -19.97 27.73
N ARG A 63 -21.64 -19.15 26.76
CA ARG A 63 -22.28 -19.61 25.53
C ARG A 63 -21.47 -19.12 24.35
N ARG A 64 -20.67 -20.02 23.77
CA ARG A 64 -20.06 -19.83 22.46
C ARG A 64 -21.18 -19.77 21.42
N VAL A 65 -21.51 -18.58 20.95
CA VAL A 65 -22.40 -18.42 19.78
C VAL A 65 -21.58 -18.74 18.54
N ARG A 66 -21.82 -19.92 17.96
CA ARG A 66 -21.34 -20.26 16.61
C ARG A 66 -22.19 -19.49 15.60
N VAL A 67 -21.72 -18.35 15.13
CA VAL A 67 -22.29 -17.70 13.97
C VAL A 67 -21.75 -18.43 12.73
N ARG A 68 -22.53 -19.42 12.25
CA ARG A 68 -22.33 -19.99 10.92
C ARG A 68 -23.04 -19.07 9.92
N ARG A 69 -22.30 -18.20 9.26
CA ARG A 69 -22.79 -17.49 8.07
C ARG A 69 -22.52 -18.40 6.88
N ALA A 70 -23.54 -19.08 6.40
CA ALA A 70 -23.46 -19.90 5.21
C ALA A 70 -23.47 -18.97 3.97
N TYR A 71 -22.35 -18.87 3.28
CA TYR A 71 -22.31 -18.43 1.89
C TYR A 71 -22.44 -19.66 1.00
N ARG A 72 -23.59 -19.76 0.31
CA ARG A 72 -23.82 -20.76 -0.72
C ARG A 72 -23.24 -20.21 -2.03
N THR A 73 -22.14 -20.77 -2.51
CA THR A 73 -21.71 -20.67 -3.91
C THR A 73 -21.38 -22.08 -4.39
N GLU A 74 -22.04 -22.50 -5.44
CA GLU A 74 -21.79 -23.75 -6.13
C GLU A 74 -20.44 -23.62 -6.85
N GLY A 75 -19.42 -24.27 -6.33
CA GLY A 75 -18.08 -24.38 -6.87
C GLY A 75 -17.20 -25.04 -5.82
N ARG A 76 -16.65 -26.21 -6.15
CA ARG A 76 -15.87 -27.09 -5.29
C ARG A 76 -14.75 -26.31 -4.58
N VAL A 77 -15.08 -25.75 -3.43
CA VAL A 77 -14.11 -25.14 -2.51
C VAL A 77 -13.40 -26.30 -1.82
N MET A 78 -12.09 -26.33 -1.92
CA MET A 78 -11.26 -27.17 -1.06
C MET A 78 -11.54 -26.72 0.38
N ASN A 79 -12.48 -27.38 1.05
CA ASN A 79 -12.74 -27.24 2.48
C ASN A 79 -11.61 -27.96 3.24
N GLU A 80 -10.42 -27.41 3.28
CA GLU A 80 -9.59 -27.69 4.43
C GLU A 80 -10.26 -27.02 5.64
N PRO A 81 -10.53 -27.77 6.74
CA PRO A 81 -11.03 -27.17 7.97
C PRO A 81 -10.05 -26.06 8.36
N LEU A 82 -10.56 -24.83 8.54
CA LEU A 82 -9.76 -23.74 9.10
C LEU A 82 -9.19 -24.27 10.41
N ASP A 83 -7.87 -24.41 10.46
CA ASP A 83 -7.12 -24.83 11.63
C ASP A 83 -7.61 -23.97 12.82
N ASP A 84 -8.10 -24.59 13.88
CA ASP A 84 -8.61 -23.93 15.11
C ASP A 84 -7.47 -23.18 15.88
N GLY A 85 -6.26 -23.15 15.34
CA GLY A 85 -5.12 -22.44 15.86
C GLY A 85 -5.24 -20.91 15.76
N PRO A 86 -4.40 -20.15 16.49
CA PRO A 86 -4.40 -18.69 16.42
C PRO A 86 -4.02 -18.24 15.02
N ARG A 87 -4.78 -17.27 14.48
CA ARG A 87 -4.56 -16.69 13.13
C ARG A 87 -3.15 -16.07 13.05
N PRO A 88 -2.44 -16.22 11.92
CA PRO A 88 -1.17 -15.57 11.69
C PRO A 88 -1.34 -14.05 11.66
N VAL A 89 -0.27 -13.32 11.96
CA VAL A 89 -0.21 -11.86 11.88
C VAL A 89 0.47 -11.44 10.59
N VAL A 90 -0.18 -10.61 9.80
CA VAL A 90 0.40 -10.05 8.56
C VAL A 90 0.63 -8.55 8.74
N GLY A 91 1.87 -8.13 8.56
CA GLY A 91 2.27 -6.73 8.50
C GLY A 91 1.96 -6.14 7.12
N ILE A 92 1.23 -5.04 7.08
CA ILE A 92 0.91 -4.28 5.88
C ILE A 92 1.77 -3.02 5.86
N CYS A 93 2.69 -2.90 4.89
CA CYS A 93 3.53 -1.72 4.76
C CYS A 93 2.68 -0.50 4.37
N ALA A 94 2.76 0.57 5.19
CA ALA A 94 1.95 1.77 5.02
C ALA A 94 2.55 2.75 4.00
N ASP A 95 1.68 3.56 3.39
CA ASP A 95 2.03 4.84 2.77
C ASP A 95 2.13 5.93 3.84
N ARG A 96 2.96 6.93 3.58
CA ARG A 96 2.99 8.18 4.35
C ARG A 96 2.25 9.26 3.58
N LYS A 97 1.07 9.67 4.05
CA LYS A 97 0.19 10.64 3.36
C LYS A 97 -0.27 11.75 4.30
N THR A 98 -0.58 12.91 3.73
CA THR A 98 -1.28 13.97 4.47
C THR A 98 -2.79 13.69 4.42
N VAL A 99 -3.39 13.56 5.60
CA VAL A 99 -4.85 13.39 5.79
C VAL A 99 -5.34 14.59 6.59
N GLY A 100 -6.12 15.44 5.97
CA GLY A 100 -6.47 16.74 6.54
C GLY A 100 -5.23 17.60 6.81
N LEU A 101 -4.97 17.95 8.06
CA LEU A 101 -3.81 18.77 8.48
C LEU A 101 -2.62 17.94 8.98
N HIS A 102 -2.73 16.62 9.05
CA HIS A 102 -1.74 15.77 9.69
C HIS A 102 -1.11 14.78 8.72
N VAL A 103 0.17 14.48 8.95
CA VAL A 103 0.83 13.34 8.30
C VAL A 103 0.36 12.06 8.99
N ALA A 104 -0.08 11.09 8.20
CA ALA A 104 -0.57 9.79 8.65
C ALA A 104 0.16 8.66 7.92
N HIS A 105 0.25 7.51 8.59
CA HIS A 105 0.63 6.25 7.96
C HIS A 105 -0.64 5.46 7.67
N VAL A 106 -0.89 5.14 6.40
CA VAL A 106 -2.17 4.60 5.94
C VAL A 106 -1.98 3.34 5.10
N ALA A 107 -2.96 2.43 5.20
CA ALA A 107 -3.13 1.31 4.29
C ALA A 107 -4.58 1.32 3.79
N GLY A 108 -4.80 1.12 2.49
CA GLY A 108 -6.14 1.06 1.93
C GLY A 108 -6.93 -0.12 2.50
N GLU A 109 -8.21 0.08 2.80
CA GLU A 109 -9.10 -0.94 3.38
C GLU A 109 -9.13 -2.23 2.56
N LYS A 110 -9.03 -2.14 1.22
CA LYS A 110 -8.99 -3.30 0.33
C LYS A 110 -7.85 -4.27 0.66
N TYR A 111 -6.67 -3.78 1.09
CA TYR A 111 -5.54 -4.62 1.53
C TYR A 111 -5.80 -5.24 2.89
N VAL A 112 -6.43 -4.50 3.80
CA VAL A 112 -6.83 -5.03 5.12
C VAL A 112 -7.83 -6.17 4.93
N ASN A 113 -8.86 -5.98 4.09
CA ASN A 113 -9.86 -7.00 3.79
C ASN A 113 -9.24 -8.24 3.11
N ALA A 114 -8.29 -8.03 2.17
CA ALA A 114 -7.56 -9.14 1.54
C ALA A 114 -6.76 -9.97 2.54
N VAL A 115 -6.16 -9.35 3.57
CA VAL A 115 -5.46 -10.05 4.66
C VAL A 115 -6.45 -10.76 5.58
N VAL A 116 -7.51 -10.09 6.03
CA VAL A 116 -8.44 -10.62 7.03
C VAL A 116 -9.33 -11.71 6.45
N ASP A 117 -9.95 -11.44 5.31
CA ASP A 117 -10.94 -12.34 4.71
C ASP A 117 -10.32 -13.25 3.66
N GLY A 118 -9.35 -12.75 2.85
CA GLY A 118 -8.72 -13.53 1.80
C GLY A 118 -7.61 -14.46 2.29
N ALA A 119 -6.70 -13.99 3.14
CA ALA A 119 -5.62 -14.77 3.71
C ALA A 119 -5.97 -15.42 5.07
N HIS A 120 -7.11 -15.07 5.67
CA HIS A 120 -7.55 -15.51 7.00
C HIS A 120 -6.52 -15.23 8.10
N ALA A 121 -5.98 -13.99 8.11
CA ALA A 121 -4.94 -13.54 9.02
C ALA A 121 -5.41 -12.34 9.87
N LEU A 122 -4.61 -11.95 10.85
CA LEU A 122 -4.74 -10.66 11.54
C LEU A 122 -3.91 -9.63 10.78
N ALA A 123 -4.50 -8.47 10.49
CA ALA A 123 -3.82 -7.38 9.81
C ALA A 123 -3.29 -6.36 10.81
N ILE A 124 -2.00 -6.01 10.71
CA ILE A 124 -1.42 -4.86 11.40
C ILE A 124 -0.74 -3.94 10.38
N VAL A 125 -0.87 -2.63 10.57
CA VAL A 125 -0.23 -1.64 9.70
C VAL A 125 1.15 -1.31 10.24
N LEU A 126 2.18 -1.50 9.41
CA LEU A 126 3.58 -1.16 9.72
C LEU A 126 3.86 0.26 9.24
N PRO A 127 4.18 1.21 10.14
CA PRO A 127 4.42 2.60 9.73
C PRO A 127 5.70 2.74 8.89
N ALA A 128 5.67 3.63 7.90
CA ALA A 128 6.80 3.96 7.05
C ALA A 128 7.75 4.94 7.77
N LEU A 129 8.67 4.43 8.60
CA LEU A 129 9.57 5.20 9.46
C LEU A 129 11.06 4.98 9.18
N GLY A 130 11.39 4.17 8.15
CA GLY A 130 12.77 3.85 7.79
C GLY A 130 13.53 3.22 8.95
N GLU A 131 14.78 3.61 9.13
CA GLU A 131 15.70 3.08 10.16
C GLU A 131 15.22 3.29 11.60
N ARG A 132 14.20 4.14 11.83
CA ARG A 132 13.62 4.32 13.17
C ARG A 132 12.87 3.09 13.68
N GLN A 133 12.56 2.15 12.80
CA GLN A 133 12.01 0.84 13.11
C GLN A 133 12.81 -0.22 12.33
N PRO A 134 13.79 -0.88 12.98
CA PRO A 134 14.60 -1.92 12.37
C PRO A 134 13.75 -3.03 11.76
N ALA A 135 14.15 -3.50 10.58
CA ALA A 135 13.39 -4.51 9.85
C ALA A 135 13.25 -5.83 10.61
N ASP A 136 14.30 -6.25 11.31
CA ASP A 136 14.32 -7.47 12.13
C ASP A 136 13.34 -7.40 13.30
N GLU A 137 13.23 -6.24 13.96
CA GLU A 137 12.24 -6.02 15.03
C GLU A 137 10.81 -6.10 14.49
N LEU A 138 10.53 -5.45 13.34
CA LEU A 138 9.21 -5.54 12.69
C LEU A 138 8.88 -6.97 12.27
N LEU A 139 9.85 -7.69 11.69
CA LEU A 139 9.66 -9.06 11.23
C LEU A 139 9.51 -10.08 12.36
N ALA A 140 9.97 -9.75 13.58
CA ALA A 140 9.72 -10.56 14.76
C ALA A 140 8.25 -10.53 15.21
N LEU A 141 7.49 -9.48 14.82
CA LEU A 141 6.08 -9.29 15.18
C LEU A 141 5.10 -9.96 14.21
N VAL A 142 5.56 -10.40 13.04
CA VAL A 142 4.68 -10.83 11.97
C VAL A 142 5.00 -12.22 11.42
N ASP A 143 3.99 -12.89 10.94
CA ASP A 143 4.07 -14.20 10.29
C ASP A 143 4.04 -14.08 8.75
N GLY A 144 3.80 -12.89 8.22
CA GLY A 144 3.80 -12.56 6.79
C GLY A 144 3.91 -11.06 6.56
N LEU A 145 4.32 -10.65 5.36
CA LEU A 145 4.47 -9.27 4.93
C LEU A 145 3.67 -9.03 3.65
N LEU A 146 2.83 -7.98 3.65
CA LEU A 146 2.14 -7.46 2.47
C LEU A 146 2.72 -6.09 2.13
N LEU A 147 3.28 -5.93 0.92
CA LEU A 147 3.60 -4.64 0.33
C LEU A 147 2.46 -4.21 -0.58
N THR A 148 1.86 -3.06 -0.29
CA THR A 148 0.68 -2.55 -0.99
C THR A 148 1.04 -1.84 -2.29
N GLY A 149 0.07 -1.69 -3.21
CA GLY A 149 0.13 -0.65 -4.23
C GLY A 149 0.03 0.75 -3.63
N SER A 150 0.39 1.76 -4.43
CA SER A 150 0.30 3.17 -4.08
C SER A 150 0.25 4.04 -5.34
N TYR A 151 -0.31 5.24 -5.23
CA TYR A 151 -0.21 6.27 -6.25
C TYR A 151 1.18 6.92 -6.35
N SER A 152 2.03 6.74 -5.33
CA SER A 152 3.42 7.20 -5.39
C SER A 152 4.28 6.20 -6.14
N ASN A 153 5.25 6.70 -6.89
CA ASN A 153 6.28 5.91 -7.54
C ASN A 153 7.47 5.67 -6.60
N VAL A 154 8.22 4.58 -6.82
CA VAL A 154 9.53 4.39 -6.20
C VAL A 154 10.46 5.49 -6.71
N GLU A 155 11.23 6.12 -5.79
CA GLU A 155 12.15 7.21 -6.16
C GLU A 155 13.24 6.71 -7.14
N PRO A 156 13.51 7.43 -8.26
CA PRO A 156 14.52 7.00 -9.23
C PRO A 156 15.90 6.82 -8.64
N ALA A 157 16.27 7.60 -7.62
CA ALA A 157 17.54 7.47 -6.91
C ALA A 157 17.75 6.08 -6.28
N ARG A 158 16.68 5.32 -6.03
CA ARG A 158 16.74 3.98 -5.44
C ARG A 158 17.21 2.90 -6.42
N TYR A 159 17.10 3.16 -7.72
CA TYR A 159 17.48 2.22 -8.78
C TYR A 159 18.36 2.85 -9.87
N GLY A 160 18.94 4.04 -9.61
CA GLY A 160 19.83 4.74 -10.54
C GLY A 160 19.13 5.29 -11.79
N GLY A 161 17.82 5.52 -11.70
CA GLY A 161 17.02 6.08 -12.79
C GLY A 161 17.19 7.60 -12.94
N PRO A 162 16.79 8.17 -14.10
CA PRO A 162 16.80 9.61 -14.33
C PRO A 162 15.76 10.32 -13.47
N THR A 163 15.93 11.63 -13.26
CA THR A 163 14.95 12.46 -12.53
C THR A 163 13.55 12.28 -13.11
N SER A 164 12.57 12.13 -12.24
CA SER A 164 11.16 11.98 -12.63
C SER A 164 10.60 13.25 -13.27
N ALA A 165 9.58 13.09 -14.09
CA ALA A 165 8.80 14.19 -14.62
C ALA A 165 8.20 15.06 -13.48
N PRO A 166 8.07 16.40 -13.69
CA PRO A 166 7.44 17.27 -12.70
C PRO A 166 6.05 16.78 -12.31
N GLY A 167 5.73 16.82 -11.01
CA GLY A 167 4.43 16.38 -10.48
C GLY A 167 4.34 14.89 -10.17
N THR A 168 5.36 14.08 -10.48
CA THR A 168 5.41 12.66 -10.06
C THR A 168 5.45 12.57 -8.53
N LEU A 169 4.52 11.83 -7.95
CA LEU A 169 4.46 11.62 -6.51
C LEU A 169 5.47 10.55 -6.08
N HIS A 170 6.19 10.83 -5.00
CA HIS A 170 7.09 9.88 -4.34
C HIS A 170 6.80 9.78 -2.84
N ASP A 171 7.16 8.66 -2.24
CA ASP A 171 7.12 8.46 -0.79
C ASP A 171 8.47 7.92 -0.31
N ALA A 172 9.40 8.84 -0.07
CA ALA A 172 10.76 8.52 0.37
C ALA A 172 10.79 7.76 1.70
N ALA A 173 9.82 8.02 2.59
CA ALA A 173 9.72 7.32 3.88
C ALA A 173 9.30 5.85 3.68
N ARG A 174 8.39 5.60 2.75
CA ARG A 174 8.01 4.26 2.37
C ARG A 174 9.16 3.52 1.69
N ASP A 175 9.87 4.15 0.76
CA ASP A 175 11.04 3.54 0.12
C ASP A 175 12.11 3.17 1.14
N ALA A 176 12.40 4.07 2.09
CA ALA A 176 13.38 3.82 3.15
C ALA A 176 12.96 2.67 4.09
N THR A 177 11.67 2.34 4.18
CA THR A 177 11.13 1.25 4.99
C THR A 177 10.98 -0.03 4.18
N ALA A 178 10.30 0.03 3.03
CA ALA A 178 9.88 -1.15 2.27
C ALA A 178 11.05 -1.89 1.63
N LEU A 179 12.05 -1.16 1.09
CA LEU A 179 13.17 -1.79 0.39
C LEU A 179 14.03 -2.67 1.31
N PRO A 180 14.52 -2.22 2.47
CA PRO A 180 15.23 -3.09 3.39
C PRO A 180 14.33 -4.16 4.03
N LEU A 181 13.05 -3.82 4.31
CA LEU A 181 12.11 -4.73 4.97
C LEU A 181 11.80 -5.95 4.08
N VAL A 182 11.53 -5.75 2.78
CA VAL A 182 11.21 -6.87 1.87
C VAL A 182 12.42 -7.79 1.71
N ARG A 183 13.63 -7.24 1.61
CA ARG A 183 14.85 -8.04 1.52
C ARG A 183 15.05 -8.88 2.78
N ALA A 184 14.98 -8.24 3.95
CA ALA A 184 15.10 -8.92 5.23
C ALA A 184 14.00 -9.99 5.44
N ALA A 185 12.77 -9.74 4.97
CA ALA A 185 11.67 -10.70 5.04
C ALA A 185 11.98 -11.97 4.23
N ILE A 186 12.45 -11.84 2.99
CA ILE A 186 12.83 -12.98 2.16
C ILE A 186 13.98 -13.78 2.80
N ASP A 187 15.01 -13.09 3.27
CA ASP A 187 16.19 -13.69 3.90
C ASP A 187 15.81 -14.41 5.21
N ALA A 188 14.85 -13.89 5.96
CA ALA A 188 14.30 -14.51 7.18
C ALA A 188 13.27 -15.62 6.91
N GLY A 189 12.88 -15.86 5.65
CA GLY A 189 11.82 -16.82 5.28
C GLY A 189 10.44 -16.39 5.79
N VAL A 190 10.18 -15.08 5.86
CA VAL A 190 8.84 -14.53 6.07
C VAL A 190 8.11 -14.57 4.72
N PRO A 191 6.90 -15.14 4.63
CA PRO A 191 6.08 -15.05 3.43
C PRO A 191 5.82 -13.61 3.00
N VAL A 192 5.99 -13.32 1.70
CA VAL A 192 5.81 -11.98 1.12
C VAL A 192 4.82 -12.03 -0.03
N LEU A 193 3.81 -11.16 0.02
CA LEU A 193 2.98 -10.79 -1.11
C LEU A 193 3.19 -9.30 -1.42
N ALA A 194 3.63 -9.00 -2.65
CA ALA A 194 3.95 -7.65 -3.08
C ALA A 194 3.03 -7.24 -4.25
N ILE A 195 2.24 -6.17 -4.08
CA ILE A 195 1.17 -5.78 -5.02
C ILE A 195 1.53 -4.45 -5.67
N CYS A 196 1.50 -4.36 -7.01
CA CYS A 196 1.72 -3.18 -7.84
C CYS A 196 3.04 -2.48 -7.45
N ARG A 197 2.99 -1.32 -6.78
CA ARG A 197 4.20 -0.66 -6.27
C ARG A 197 5.04 -1.58 -5.38
N GLY A 198 4.42 -2.46 -4.59
CA GLY A 198 5.12 -3.45 -3.79
C GLY A 198 5.95 -4.43 -4.63
N MET A 199 5.47 -4.86 -5.81
CA MET A 199 6.26 -5.67 -6.75
C MET A 199 7.47 -4.88 -7.28
N GLN A 200 7.28 -3.60 -7.56
CA GLN A 200 8.36 -2.71 -8.00
C GLN A 200 9.40 -2.51 -6.89
N GLU A 201 8.96 -2.35 -5.63
CA GLU A 201 9.84 -2.32 -4.46
C GLU A 201 10.63 -3.63 -4.31
N LEU A 202 9.99 -4.78 -4.49
CA LEU A 202 10.67 -6.09 -4.49
C LEU A 202 11.74 -6.16 -5.60
N ASN A 203 11.43 -5.71 -6.82
CA ASN A 203 12.39 -5.66 -7.92
C ASN A 203 13.60 -4.77 -7.59
N VAL A 204 13.36 -3.55 -7.09
CA VAL A 204 14.42 -2.58 -6.73
C VAL A 204 15.28 -3.08 -5.57
N ALA A 205 14.69 -3.71 -4.56
CA ALA A 205 15.40 -4.31 -3.43
C ALA A 205 16.38 -5.42 -3.86
N TYR A 206 16.15 -6.01 -5.04
CA TYR A 206 17.03 -7.00 -5.69
C TYR A 206 17.93 -6.39 -6.79
N GLY A 207 18.06 -5.05 -6.80
CA GLY A 207 18.93 -4.33 -7.74
C GLY A 207 18.36 -4.19 -9.14
N GLY A 208 17.08 -4.45 -9.36
CA GLY A 208 16.37 -4.19 -10.61
C GLY A 208 16.12 -2.71 -10.86
N THR A 209 15.72 -2.36 -12.10
CA THR A 209 15.36 -0.99 -12.51
C THR A 209 13.92 -0.91 -12.98
N LEU A 210 13.39 0.32 -13.08
CA LEU A 210 12.01 0.59 -13.44
C LEU A 210 11.91 1.59 -14.59
N HIS A 211 11.04 1.31 -15.56
CA HIS A 211 10.47 2.32 -16.44
C HIS A 211 9.57 3.24 -15.61
N GLN A 212 9.81 4.55 -15.66
CA GLN A 212 8.99 5.51 -14.91
C GLN A 212 7.61 5.75 -15.55
N GLN A 213 7.53 5.63 -16.87
CA GLN A 213 6.34 5.90 -17.67
C GLN A 213 6.24 4.87 -18.79
N VAL A 214 5.68 3.69 -18.51
CA VAL A 214 5.54 2.59 -19.49
C VAL A 214 4.76 3.05 -20.71
N HIS A 215 3.68 3.83 -20.53
CA HIS A 215 2.85 4.38 -21.61
C HIS A 215 3.57 5.32 -22.58
N ALA A 216 4.75 5.84 -22.21
CA ALA A 216 5.57 6.68 -23.08
C ALA A 216 6.58 5.89 -23.93
N LEU A 217 6.69 4.58 -23.72
CA LEU A 217 7.61 3.72 -24.44
C LEU A 217 6.99 3.19 -25.73
N SER A 218 7.77 3.22 -26.82
CA SER A 218 7.33 2.63 -28.07
C SER A 218 7.13 1.12 -27.92
N GLY A 219 5.99 0.61 -28.39
CA GLY A 219 5.67 -0.81 -28.36
C GLY A 219 5.02 -1.30 -27.08
N HIS A 220 4.83 -0.43 -26.07
CA HIS A 220 4.08 -0.74 -24.86
C HIS A 220 2.67 -0.15 -24.88
N ALA A 221 1.75 -0.82 -24.24
CA ALA A 221 0.38 -0.36 -24.02
C ALA A 221 0.34 0.72 -22.92
N ASP A 222 -0.79 1.41 -22.81
CA ASP A 222 -1.07 2.24 -21.64
C ASP A 222 -1.66 1.37 -20.53
N HIS A 223 -0.88 1.16 -19.48
CA HIS A 223 -1.23 0.34 -18.32
C HIS A 223 -1.91 1.13 -17.20
N ARG A 224 -2.21 2.42 -17.44
CA ARG A 224 -2.86 3.30 -16.45
C ARG A 224 -4.37 3.13 -16.51
N GLU A 225 -5.00 3.39 -15.38
CA GLU A 225 -6.45 3.52 -15.26
C GLU A 225 -6.98 4.82 -15.88
N ASP A 226 -8.22 4.80 -16.35
CA ASP A 226 -8.95 6.02 -16.68
C ASP A 226 -9.51 6.65 -15.40
N LEU A 227 -8.84 7.70 -14.90
CA LEU A 227 -9.24 8.40 -13.68
C LEU A 227 -10.62 9.07 -13.78
N SER A 228 -11.19 9.24 -14.98
CA SER A 228 -12.54 9.76 -15.17
C SER A 228 -13.63 8.69 -15.02
N ALA A 229 -13.26 7.41 -15.10
CA ALA A 229 -14.17 6.30 -14.96
C ALA A 229 -14.51 6.00 -13.48
N PRO A 230 -15.68 5.40 -13.19
CA PRO A 230 -15.97 4.88 -11.86
C PRO A 230 -14.92 3.89 -11.36
N VAL A 231 -14.65 3.86 -10.05
CA VAL A 231 -13.61 3.00 -9.45
C VAL A 231 -13.74 1.53 -9.85
N ASP A 232 -14.96 1.01 -9.93
CA ASP A 232 -15.20 -0.38 -10.34
C ASP A 232 -14.79 -0.66 -11.79
N VAL A 233 -14.85 0.36 -12.65
CA VAL A 233 -14.38 0.27 -14.04
C VAL A 233 -12.86 0.36 -14.09
N GLN A 234 -12.24 1.27 -13.30
CA GLN A 234 -10.79 1.39 -13.21
C GLN A 234 -10.13 0.07 -12.77
N TYR A 235 -10.75 -0.66 -11.84
CA TYR A 235 -10.29 -1.96 -11.35
C TYR A 235 -10.88 -3.15 -12.10
N GLY A 236 -11.61 -2.92 -13.19
CA GLY A 236 -12.12 -3.97 -14.07
C GLY A 236 -11.01 -4.69 -14.84
N PRO A 237 -11.32 -5.81 -15.53
CA PRO A 237 -10.37 -6.49 -16.41
C PRO A 237 -9.84 -5.52 -17.48
N ALA A 238 -8.51 -5.49 -17.66
CA ALA A 238 -7.83 -4.58 -18.59
C ALA A 238 -7.13 -5.32 -19.74
N HIS A 239 -6.37 -6.38 -19.43
CA HIS A 239 -5.66 -7.17 -20.43
C HIS A 239 -5.34 -8.58 -19.90
N PRO A 240 -5.11 -9.56 -20.82
CA PRO A 240 -4.61 -10.86 -20.41
C PRO A 240 -3.13 -10.78 -20.00
N VAL A 241 -2.72 -11.68 -19.11
CA VAL A 241 -1.29 -11.96 -18.85
C VAL A 241 -1.00 -13.42 -19.10
N ARG A 242 0.15 -13.70 -19.74
CA ARG A 242 0.63 -15.06 -19.99
C ARG A 242 1.48 -15.52 -18.80
N LEU A 243 1.06 -16.60 -18.16
CA LEU A 243 1.72 -17.19 -17.01
C LEU A 243 2.86 -18.12 -17.43
N VAL A 244 4.02 -17.98 -16.78
CA VAL A 244 5.22 -18.75 -17.12
C VAL A 244 5.03 -20.24 -16.77
N PRO A 245 5.33 -21.17 -17.69
CA PRO A 245 5.24 -22.60 -17.41
C PRO A 245 6.09 -23.01 -16.20
N GLY A 246 5.50 -23.82 -15.30
CA GLY A 246 6.16 -24.27 -14.08
C GLY A 246 6.23 -23.20 -12.95
N GLY A 247 5.79 -21.96 -13.20
CA GLY A 247 5.73 -20.88 -12.21
C GLY A 247 4.66 -21.14 -11.14
N LEU A 248 4.75 -20.39 -10.04
CA LEU A 248 3.77 -20.46 -8.94
C LEU A 248 2.38 -20.04 -9.42
N LEU A 249 2.27 -18.92 -10.14
CA LEU A 249 1.00 -18.43 -10.65
C LEU A 249 0.35 -19.41 -11.62
N ARG A 250 1.14 -20.07 -12.49
CA ARG A 250 0.63 -21.10 -13.41
C ARG A 250 -0.01 -22.27 -12.66
N ARG A 251 0.62 -22.71 -11.55
CA ARG A 251 0.06 -23.76 -10.70
C ARG A 251 -1.20 -23.33 -9.97
N LEU A 252 -1.23 -22.08 -9.46
CA LEU A 252 -2.41 -21.55 -8.77
C LEU A 252 -3.57 -21.34 -9.75
N ALA A 253 -3.33 -20.77 -10.91
CA ALA A 253 -4.39 -20.48 -11.88
C ALA A 253 -4.92 -21.74 -12.59
N GLY A 254 -4.07 -22.77 -12.78
CA GLY A 254 -4.40 -23.92 -13.62
C GLY A 254 -4.65 -23.56 -15.10
N ALA A 255 -4.26 -22.35 -15.50
CA ALA A 255 -4.49 -21.78 -16.83
C ALA A 255 -3.22 -21.13 -17.39
N GLU A 256 -3.11 -20.99 -18.71
CA GLU A 256 -1.96 -20.38 -19.36
C GLU A 256 -2.03 -18.86 -19.36
N THR A 257 -3.24 -18.36 -19.49
CA THR A 257 -3.53 -16.93 -19.58
C THR A 257 -4.66 -16.61 -18.64
N VAL A 258 -4.61 -15.46 -18.00
CA VAL A 258 -5.65 -14.93 -17.12
C VAL A 258 -5.85 -13.45 -17.38
N GLU A 259 -7.07 -12.95 -17.21
CA GLU A 259 -7.36 -11.51 -17.29
C GLU A 259 -7.04 -10.85 -15.94
N VAL A 260 -6.39 -9.67 -16.00
CA VAL A 260 -6.02 -8.86 -14.84
C VAL A 260 -6.47 -7.40 -15.01
N ASN A 261 -6.59 -6.68 -13.91
CA ASN A 261 -6.72 -5.21 -13.94
C ASN A 261 -5.34 -4.56 -14.11
N SER A 262 -5.32 -3.26 -14.51
CA SER A 262 -4.06 -2.55 -14.73
C SER A 262 -4.22 -1.08 -14.34
N LEU A 263 -3.45 -0.63 -13.34
CA LEU A 263 -3.54 0.70 -12.76
C LEU A 263 -2.13 1.20 -12.38
N HIS A 264 -1.20 1.25 -13.36
CA HIS A 264 0.17 1.64 -13.07
C HIS A 264 0.85 2.37 -14.23
N ALA A 265 1.68 3.36 -13.90
CA ALA A 265 2.53 4.06 -14.85
C ALA A 265 3.98 3.52 -14.84
N GLN A 266 4.47 3.10 -13.67
CA GLN A 266 5.77 2.44 -13.51
C GLN A 266 5.66 0.94 -13.81
N GLY A 267 6.74 0.35 -14.35
CA GLY A 267 6.86 -1.08 -14.58
C GLY A 267 8.33 -1.53 -14.53
N ILE A 268 8.56 -2.84 -14.47
CA ILE A 268 9.93 -3.38 -14.45
C ILE A 268 10.60 -3.14 -15.82
N GLU A 269 11.78 -2.50 -15.78
CA GLU A 269 12.69 -2.36 -16.93
C GLU A 269 13.71 -3.50 -16.95
N ARG A 270 14.47 -3.65 -15.87
CA ARG A 270 15.42 -4.73 -15.68
C ARG A 270 15.08 -5.50 -14.42
N LEU A 271 14.96 -6.81 -14.58
CA LEU A 271 14.71 -7.72 -13.46
C LEU A 271 15.89 -7.73 -12.50
N GLY A 272 15.61 -7.68 -11.20
CA GLY A 272 16.61 -7.79 -10.14
C GLY A 272 17.25 -9.18 -10.06
N ASP A 273 18.47 -9.22 -9.54
CA ASP A 273 19.24 -10.47 -9.43
C ASP A 273 18.58 -11.45 -8.47
N GLY A 274 18.41 -12.71 -8.91
CA GLY A 274 17.76 -13.75 -8.11
C GLY A 274 16.24 -13.75 -8.19
N LEU A 275 15.62 -12.84 -8.93
CA LEU A 275 14.20 -12.89 -9.25
C LEU A 275 13.93 -13.80 -10.46
N THR A 276 12.68 -14.24 -10.59
CA THR A 276 12.16 -15.00 -11.72
C THR A 276 10.85 -14.38 -12.18
N VAL A 277 10.62 -14.36 -13.50
CA VAL A 277 9.35 -13.91 -14.05
C VAL A 277 8.29 -14.99 -13.85
N GLU A 278 7.11 -14.59 -13.44
CA GLU A 278 5.92 -15.44 -13.28
C GLU A 278 4.84 -15.13 -14.34
N ALA A 279 4.80 -13.88 -14.86
CA ALA A 279 3.84 -13.47 -15.89
C ALA A 279 4.35 -12.32 -16.75
N HIS A 280 3.87 -12.24 -18.00
CA HIS A 280 4.07 -11.13 -18.94
C HIS A 280 2.73 -10.64 -19.50
N ALA A 281 2.63 -9.33 -19.70
CA ALA A 281 1.60 -8.70 -20.53
C ALA A 281 1.84 -9.00 -22.02
N PRO A 282 0.86 -8.74 -22.92
CA PRO A 282 1.00 -8.97 -24.36
C PRO A 282 2.12 -8.17 -25.02
N ASP A 283 2.44 -6.98 -24.49
CA ASP A 283 3.52 -6.10 -24.94
C ASP A 283 4.90 -6.49 -24.38
N GLY A 284 4.98 -7.57 -23.61
CA GLY A 284 6.20 -8.10 -23.04
C GLY A 284 6.56 -7.55 -21.67
N LEU A 285 5.80 -6.57 -21.13
CA LEU A 285 6.04 -6.04 -19.80
C LEU A 285 5.95 -7.17 -18.75
N VAL A 286 6.84 -7.15 -17.75
CA VAL A 286 6.81 -8.10 -16.64
C VAL A 286 5.68 -7.73 -15.69
N GLU A 287 4.73 -8.64 -15.53
CA GLU A 287 3.53 -8.45 -14.73
C GLU A 287 3.53 -9.21 -13.40
N ALA A 288 4.39 -10.21 -13.26
CA ALA A 288 4.59 -10.88 -11.99
C ALA A 288 5.99 -11.47 -11.85
N ILE A 289 6.47 -11.51 -10.61
CA ILE A 289 7.79 -12.00 -10.24
C ILE A 289 7.74 -12.89 -8.99
N GLY A 290 8.63 -13.88 -8.96
CA GLY A 290 8.95 -14.68 -7.78
C GLY A 290 10.41 -14.49 -7.38
N VAL A 291 10.78 -15.03 -6.22
CA VAL A 291 12.17 -15.05 -5.74
C VAL A 291 12.73 -16.45 -5.84
N ARG A 292 13.82 -16.61 -6.60
CA ARG A 292 14.49 -17.91 -6.81
C ARG A 292 15.03 -18.46 -5.48
N GLY A 293 14.67 -19.67 -5.16
CA GLY A 293 15.13 -20.32 -3.94
C GLY A 293 14.60 -19.71 -2.64
N ALA A 294 13.55 -18.90 -2.69
CA ALA A 294 12.89 -18.38 -1.49
C ALA A 294 12.47 -19.54 -0.57
N ARG A 295 12.75 -19.40 0.74
CA ARG A 295 12.40 -20.40 1.76
C ARG A 295 10.92 -20.43 2.12
N ALA A 296 10.18 -19.41 1.69
CA ALA A 296 8.74 -19.26 1.91
C ALA A 296 8.07 -18.67 0.67
N PHE A 297 6.75 -18.52 0.70
CA PHE A 297 5.99 -17.84 -0.33
C PHE A 297 6.55 -16.44 -0.60
N ALA A 298 6.90 -16.15 -1.84
CA ALA A 298 7.43 -14.85 -2.26
C ALA A 298 6.93 -14.55 -3.67
N LEU A 299 5.90 -13.72 -3.76
CA LEU A 299 5.24 -13.37 -5.02
C LEU A 299 5.02 -11.86 -5.10
N GLY A 300 5.42 -11.27 -6.22
CA GLY A 300 5.04 -9.92 -6.63
C GLY A 300 4.12 -9.97 -7.84
N VAL A 301 3.06 -9.17 -7.86
CA VAL A 301 2.15 -9.00 -8.99
C VAL A 301 1.94 -7.52 -9.28
N GLN A 302 1.88 -7.14 -10.56
CA GLN A 302 1.71 -5.74 -10.96
C GLN A 302 0.25 -5.30 -10.87
N TRP A 303 -0.68 -6.20 -11.11
CA TRP A 303 -2.11 -5.97 -10.95
C TRP A 303 -2.55 -5.95 -9.47
N HIS A 304 -3.85 -5.74 -9.23
CA HIS A 304 -4.46 -5.60 -7.91
C HIS A 304 -5.37 -6.79 -7.56
N PRO A 305 -4.82 -7.93 -7.08
CA PRO A 305 -5.62 -9.10 -6.70
C PRO A 305 -6.45 -8.87 -5.44
N GLU A 306 -6.18 -7.82 -4.65
CA GLU A 306 -6.92 -7.49 -3.44
C GLU A 306 -8.27 -6.85 -3.72
N TRP A 307 -8.48 -6.29 -4.96
CA TRP A 307 -9.73 -5.64 -5.31
C TRP A 307 -10.82 -6.67 -5.55
N ARG A 308 -11.90 -6.64 -4.76
CA ARG A 308 -13.03 -7.58 -4.86
C ARG A 308 -12.57 -9.02 -5.11
N PHE A 309 -11.55 -9.45 -4.35
CA PHE A 309 -10.86 -10.72 -4.53
C PHE A 309 -11.81 -11.94 -4.52
N ASP A 310 -12.95 -11.83 -3.82
CA ASP A 310 -13.98 -12.85 -3.71
C ASP A 310 -14.65 -13.17 -5.06
N GLY A 311 -14.71 -12.21 -5.97
CA GLY A 311 -15.21 -12.38 -7.34
C GLY A 311 -14.19 -12.99 -8.32
N ASN A 312 -12.90 -13.07 -7.98
CA ASN A 312 -11.83 -13.53 -8.88
C ASN A 312 -11.16 -14.80 -8.36
N ALA A 313 -11.16 -15.88 -9.17
CA ALA A 313 -10.64 -17.17 -8.75
C ALA A 313 -9.13 -17.13 -8.45
N LEU A 314 -8.33 -16.49 -9.32
CA LEU A 314 -6.87 -16.39 -9.12
C LEU A 314 -6.54 -15.53 -7.89
N SER A 315 -7.24 -14.42 -7.68
CA SER A 315 -7.07 -13.57 -6.49
C SER A 315 -7.30 -14.35 -5.21
N ARG A 316 -8.40 -15.14 -5.14
CA ARG A 316 -8.66 -16.03 -3.99
C ARG A 316 -7.53 -17.03 -3.77
N GLN A 317 -7.01 -17.65 -4.84
CA GLN A 317 -5.94 -18.64 -4.75
C GLN A 317 -4.60 -18.02 -4.30
N ILE A 318 -4.26 -16.83 -4.78
CA ILE A 318 -3.07 -16.09 -4.35
C ILE A 318 -3.16 -15.80 -2.84
N LEU A 319 -4.29 -15.21 -2.39
CA LEU A 319 -4.48 -14.86 -0.98
C LEU A 319 -4.53 -16.08 -0.07
N ALA A 320 -5.20 -17.15 -0.50
CA ALA A 320 -5.24 -18.41 0.24
C ALA A 320 -3.86 -19.06 0.38
N ALA A 321 -3.06 -19.09 -0.70
CA ALA A 321 -1.69 -19.61 -0.69
C ALA A 321 -0.77 -18.77 0.21
N PHE A 322 -0.87 -17.45 0.14
CA PHE A 322 -0.15 -16.54 1.02
C PHE A 322 -0.52 -16.80 2.49
N GLY A 323 -1.83 -16.85 2.81
CA GLY A 323 -2.30 -17.13 4.16
C GLY A 323 -1.87 -18.50 4.70
N ALA A 324 -1.86 -19.53 3.84
CA ALA A 324 -1.35 -20.86 4.20
C ALA A 324 0.14 -20.82 4.57
N ALA A 325 0.95 -20.08 3.80
CA ALA A 325 2.36 -19.88 4.11
C ALA A 325 2.58 -19.14 5.45
N CYS A 326 1.79 -18.10 5.72
CA CYS A 326 1.82 -17.38 7.00
C CYS A 326 1.47 -18.30 8.19
N ARG A 327 0.44 -19.14 8.05
CA ARG A 327 0.08 -20.16 9.07
C ARG A 327 1.21 -21.15 9.28
N ALA A 328 1.86 -21.63 8.21
CA ALA A 328 2.99 -22.55 8.31
C ALA A 328 4.16 -21.92 9.08
N ARG A 329 4.50 -20.66 8.81
CA ARG A 329 5.54 -19.91 9.55
C ARG A 329 5.16 -19.78 11.02
N ARG A 330 3.94 -19.34 11.34
CA ARG A 330 3.46 -19.20 12.72
C ARG A 330 3.62 -20.50 13.53
N ARG A 331 3.25 -21.63 12.92
CA ARG A 331 3.45 -22.95 13.57
C ARG A 331 4.95 -23.25 13.83
N ALA A 332 5.80 -22.94 12.86
CA ALA A 332 7.24 -23.17 12.98
C ALA A 332 7.92 -22.28 14.04
N THR A 333 7.39 -21.06 14.24
CA THR A 333 7.94 -20.10 15.23
C THR A 333 7.35 -20.30 16.63
N ALA A 334 6.09 -20.71 16.76
CA ALA A 334 5.44 -20.98 18.05
C ALA A 334 6.12 -22.09 18.86
N GLY A 335 6.81 -23.03 18.21
CA GLY A 335 7.61 -24.07 18.84
C GLY A 335 9.00 -23.60 19.33
N ARG A 336 9.41 -22.39 18.98
CA ARG A 336 10.63 -21.76 19.48
C ARG A 336 10.27 -20.85 20.65
N ALA A 337 10.26 -21.40 21.87
CA ALA A 337 10.17 -20.55 23.05
C ALA A 337 11.27 -19.47 23.03
N PRO A 338 11.01 -18.25 23.51
CA PRO A 338 12.07 -17.26 23.63
C PRO A 338 13.17 -17.91 24.49
N ARG A 339 14.40 -17.97 23.97
CA ARG A 339 15.56 -18.29 24.78
C ARG A 339 15.65 -17.15 25.80
N ALA A 340 15.41 -17.51 27.06
CA ALA A 340 15.56 -16.63 28.22
C ALA A 340 16.98 -16.05 28.30
#